data_bb9779db7c32d1f956bca8cf84525c16
#
_entry.id   bb9779db7c32d1f956bca8cf84525c16
#
_cell.length_a   1.000
_cell.length_b   1.000
_cell.length_c   1.000
_cell.angle_alpha   90.00
_cell.angle_beta   90.00
_cell.angle_gamma   90.00
#
_symmetry.space_group_name_H-M   'P 1'
#
loop_
_entity.id
_entity.type
_entity.pdbx_description
1 polymer ?
#
loop_
_entity_poly.entity_id
_entity_poly.type
_entity_poly.pdbx_seq_one_letter_code
_entity_poly.pdbx_strand_id
1 'polypeptide(L)' 'MEQKTILITGASRGIGKSIALRFASRGYHTFLNCSSSVDELKKLRAYIRKKYHTPCTIVVGDVAILTM' A
#
# COMPACT_ATOMS: atom_id res chain seq x y z
N MET A 1 -6.26 -2.61 20.46
CA MET A 1 -5.01 -2.36 19.74
C MET A 1 -5.23 -1.38 18.61
N GLU A 2 -4.34 -0.42 18.48
CA GLU A 2 -4.47 0.59 17.47
C GLU A 2 -4.05 0.05 16.10
N GLN A 3 -4.84 0.36 15.09
CA GLN A 3 -4.47 0.05 13.71
C GLN A 3 -3.42 1.03 13.24
N LYS A 4 -2.25 0.52 12.88
CA LYS A 4 -1.19 1.36 12.33
C LYS A 4 -1.36 1.46 10.82
N THR A 5 -1.00 2.60 10.26
CA THR A 5 -1.13 2.85 8.84
C THR A 5 0.21 3.30 8.24
N ILE A 6 0.39 3.01 6.95
CA ILE A 6 1.56 3.47 6.22
C ILE A 6 1.15 3.81 4.78
N LEU A 7 1.67 4.91 4.26
CA LEU A 7 1.45 5.30 2.87
C LEU A 7 2.72 5.00 2.08
N ILE A 8 2.58 4.27 0.99
CA ILE A 8 3.71 3.86 0.17
C ILE A 8 3.51 4.35 -1.25
N THR A 9 4.42 5.18 -1.73
CA THR A 9 4.42 5.64 -3.11
C THR A 9 5.25 4.67 -3.96
N GLY A 10 4.87 4.52 -5.23
CA GLY A 10 5.60 3.64 -6.13
C GLY A 10 5.53 2.17 -5.73
N ALA A 11 4.42 1.74 -5.12
CA ALA A 11 4.29 0.39 -4.60
C ALA A 11 4.06 -0.68 -5.67
N SER A 12 3.90 -0.27 -6.93
CA SER A 12 3.59 -1.22 -8.00
C SER A 12 4.74 -2.17 -8.31
N ARG A 13 5.95 -1.83 -7.95
CA ARG A 13 7.11 -2.67 -8.24
C ARG A 13 8.30 -2.31 -7.36
N GLY A 14 9.30 -3.22 -7.39
CA GLY A 14 10.58 -2.97 -6.75
C GLY A 14 10.50 -2.80 -5.25
N ILE A 15 11.23 -1.82 -4.75
CA ILE A 15 11.38 -1.58 -3.31
C ILE A 15 10.05 -1.23 -2.66
N GLY A 16 9.22 -0.43 -3.33
CA GLY A 16 7.92 -0.05 -2.79
C GLY A 16 7.03 -1.25 -2.55
N LYS A 17 7.02 -2.20 -3.49
CA LYS A 17 6.23 -3.42 -3.33
C LYS A 17 6.73 -4.25 -2.14
N SER A 18 8.04 -4.39 -2.00
CA SER A 18 8.63 -5.14 -0.88
C SER A 18 8.26 -4.51 0.46
N ILE A 19 8.30 -3.18 0.53
CA ILE A 19 7.94 -2.47 1.75
C ILE A 19 6.47 -2.70 2.08
N ALA A 20 5.59 -2.63 1.07
CA ALA A 20 4.17 -2.84 1.27
C ALA A 20 3.88 -4.23 1.86
N LEU A 21 4.52 -5.25 1.29
CA LEU A 21 4.33 -6.61 1.78
C LEU A 21 4.83 -6.78 3.20
N ARG A 22 5.96 -6.17 3.53
CA ARG A 22 6.52 -6.27 4.86
C ARG A 22 5.60 -5.65 5.91
N PHE A 23 5.09 -4.45 5.65
CA PHE A 23 4.21 -3.79 6.60
C PHE A 23 2.84 -4.47 6.67
N ALA A 24 2.34 -4.96 5.54
CA ALA A 24 1.08 -5.70 5.55
C ALA A 24 1.19 -6.96 6.40
N SER A 25 2.32 -7.66 6.33
CA SER A 25 2.53 -8.87 7.13
C SER A 25 2.58 -8.59 8.62
N ARG A 26 2.78 -7.33 9.00
CA ARG A 26 2.81 -6.91 10.40
C ARG A 26 1.50 -6.28 10.85
N GLY A 27 0.46 -6.38 10.04
CA GLY A 27 -0.87 -5.91 10.42
C GLY A 27 -1.17 -4.46 10.09
N TYR A 28 -0.30 -3.78 9.36
CA TYR A 28 -0.54 -2.38 9.00
C TYR A 28 -1.63 -2.26 7.95
N HIS A 29 -2.41 -1.18 8.04
CA HIS A 29 -3.25 -0.77 6.94
C HIS A 29 -2.35 -0.08 5.93
N THR A 30 -2.16 -0.69 4.76
CA THR A 30 -1.28 -0.14 3.73
C THR A 30 -2.07 0.70 2.74
N PHE A 31 -1.60 1.93 2.51
CA PHE A 31 -2.15 2.80 1.48
C PHE A 31 -1.14 2.84 0.33
N LEU A 32 -1.56 2.32 -0.82
CA LEU A 32 -0.67 2.19 -1.98
C LEU A 32 -0.98 3.31 -2.97
N ASN A 33 0.00 4.14 -3.24
CA ASN A 33 -0.17 5.27 -4.15
C ASN A 33 0.49 5.03 -5.49
N CYS A 34 -0.18 5.41 -6.55
CA CYS A 34 0.41 5.46 -7.88
C CYS A 34 -0.24 6.58 -8.69
N SER A 35 0.46 7.02 -9.73
CA SER A 35 -0.09 8.01 -10.65
C SER A 35 -0.80 7.35 -11.83
N SER A 36 -0.37 6.15 -12.23
CA SER A 36 -0.91 5.52 -13.44
C SER A 36 -1.01 3.99 -13.39
N SER A 37 -0.20 3.31 -12.61
CA SER A 37 -0.13 1.84 -12.63
C SER A 37 -1.15 1.18 -11.70
N VAL A 38 -2.43 1.53 -11.87
CA VAL A 38 -3.48 1.07 -10.98
C VAL A 38 -3.67 -0.45 -11.03
N ASP A 39 -3.55 -1.05 -12.20
CA ASP A 39 -3.76 -2.49 -12.34
C ASP A 39 -2.79 -3.30 -11.49
N GLU A 40 -1.52 -2.89 -11.46
CA GLU A 40 -0.53 -3.56 -10.64
C GLU A 40 -0.86 -3.43 -9.15
N LEU A 41 -1.34 -2.27 -8.74
CA LEU A 41 -1.72 -2.06 -7.34
C LEU A 41 -2.96 -2.88 -6.97
N LYS A 42 -3.89 -3.05 -7.90
CA LYS A 42 -5.07 -3.89 -7.64
C LYS A 42 -4.66 -5.33 -7.38
N LYS A 43 -3.70 -5.83 -8.13
CA LYS A 43 -3.18 -7.18 -7.91
C LYS A 43 -2.50 -7.28 -6.55
N LEU A 44 -1.69 -6.31 -6.21
CA LEU A 44 -1.00 -6.28 -4.94
C LEU A 44 -1.99 -6.17 -3.77
N ARG A 45 -3.01 -5.33 -3.92
CA ARG A 45 -4.04 -5.20 -2.89
C ARG A 45 -4.77 -6.52 -2.65
N ALA A 46 -5.15 -7.20 -3.73
CA ALA A 46 -5.84 -8.48 -3.62
C ALA A 46 -4.95 -9.50 -2.92
N TYR A 47 -3.67 -9.53 -3.27
CA TYR A 47 -2.72 -10.43 -2.64
C TYR A 47 -2.59 -10.17 -1.14
N ILE A 48 -2.45 -8.90 -0.77
CA ILE A 48 -2.30 -8.52 0.64
C ILE A 48 -3.54 -8.92 1.45
N ARG A 49 -4.72 -8.59 0.93
CA ARG A 49 -5.96 -8.90 1.63
C ARG A 49 -6.15 -10.40 1.81
N LYS A 50 -5.80 -11.16 0.77
CA LYS A 50 -5.98 -12.61 0.82
C LYS A 50 -4.96 -13.28 1.72
N LYS A 51 -3.71 -12.88 1.64
CA LYS A 51 -2.63 -13.53 2.37
C LYS A 51 -2.54 -13.11 3.83
N TYR A 52 -2.62 -11.80 4.07
CA TYR A 52 -2.40 -11.27 5.41
C TYR A 52 -3.66 -10.86 6.13
N HIS A 53 -4.78 -10.78 5.40
CA HIS A 53 -6.08 -10.36 5.96
C HIS A 53 -6.00 -8.95 6.59
N THR A 54 -5.13 -8.10 6.04
CA THR A 54 -4.99 -6.73 6.50
C THR A 54 -5.62 -5.78 5.49
N PRO A 55 -6.13 -4.63 5.96
CA PRO A 55 -6.73 -3.67 5.03
C PRO A 55 -5.68 -3.05 4.13
N CYS A 56 -6.06 -2.82 2.88
CA CYS A 56 -5.18 -2.24 1.89
C CYS A 56 -6.02 -1.35 0.97
N THR A 57 -5.62 -0.10 0.83
CA THR A 57 -6.35 0.89 0.06
C THR A 57 -5.45 1.48 -1.02
N ILE A 58 -6.02 1.68 -2.21
CA ILE A 58 -5.29 2.29 -3.33
C ILE A 58 -5.66 3.77 -3.40
N VAL A 59 -4.64 4.62 -3.50
CA VAL A 59 -4.80 6.05 -3.69
C VAL A 59 -4.21 6.43 -5.04
N VAL A 60 -5.03 6.89 -5.97
CA VAL A 60 -4.59 7.24 -7.31
C VAL A 60 -4.42 8.75 -7.43
N GLY A 61 -3.32 9.15 -8.06
CA GLY A 61 -3.05 10.55 -8.31
C GLY A 61 -1.82 11.05 -7.58
N ASP A 62 -1.53 12.33 -7.76
CA ASP A 62 -0.42 12.96 -7.09
C ASP A 62 -0.78 13.24 -5.64
N VAL A 63 0.01 12.71 -4.74
CA VAL A 63 -0.21 12.93 -3.32
C VAL A 63 0.72 14.03 -2.86
N ALA A 64 0.14 15.11 -2.38
CA ALA A 64 0.90 16.15 -1.73
C ALA A 64 1.09 15.73 -0.28
N ILE A 65 2.33 15.48 0.09
CA ILE A 65 2.62 15.18 1.48
C ILE A 65 2.86 16.50 2.18
N LEU A 66 1.90 16.86 3.02
CA LEU A 66 2.05 18.04 3.83
C LEU A 66 2.74 17.62 5.12
N THR A 67 4.01 17.95 5.18
CA THR A 67 4.73 17.82 6.45
C THR A 67 4.53 19.10 7.23
N MET A 68 3.97 18.96 8.35
CA MET A 68 3.84 20.08 9.26
C MET A 68 4.78 19.94 10.42
#